data_e594c05fe206c5cbcfc674f183b5a53d
#
_entry.id   e594c05fe206c5cbcfc674f183b5a53d
#
_cell.length_a   1.000
_cell.length_b   1.000
_cell.length_c   1.000
_cell.angle_alpha   90.00
_cell.angle_beta   90.00
_cell.angle_gamma   90.00
#
_symmetry.space_group_name_H-M   'P 1'
#
loop_
_entity.id
_entity.type
_entity.pdbx_description
1 polymer ?
#
loop_
_entity_poly.entity_id
_entity_poly.type
_entity_poly.pdbx_seq_one_letter_code
_entity_poly.pdbx_strand_id
1 'polypeptide(L)'
;MDVMLAGKVAVVCGYGDVGKGCAASLRAYGARVVVTEIDPICALQAAMEGFEVNTIESTLGRADLYVTTTGNKDIIRIEHLSAMKDQAIVCNIGHFDNEIQVDALVGFPGVQHVNIKPQVDKYIFPNGNAIFLLAEGRLVNLGCATGHPSFVMSNSFANQTLAQIDLWANKDSYEKKVYLLPKHLDEEVARLHLEKIGVKLTTLTQEQADYIGVPVEGPFKPDHYRY
;
A
#
# COMPACT_ATOMS: atom_id res chain seq x y z
N MET A 1 -5.28 -17.79 -3.40
CA MET A 1 -6.59 -18.40 -3.73
C MET A 1 -6.66 -18.55 -5.24
N ASP A 2 -7.39 -19.53 -5.70
CA ASP A 2 -7.65 -19.71 -7.13
C ASP A 2 -8.91 -18.94 -7.51
N VAL A 3 -8.75 -17.64 -7.78
CA VAL A 3 -9.84 -16.70 -8.08
C VAL A 3 -9.43 -15.81 -9.25
N MET A 4 -10.27 -15.79 -10.29
CA MET A 4 -10.11 -14.84 -11.38
C MET A 4 -10.51 -13.43 -10.91
N LEU A 5 -9.59 -12.46 -11.03
CA LEU A 5 -9.84 -11.06 -10.64
C LEU A 5 -10.61 -10.28 -11.71
N ALA A 6 -10.46 -10.65 -12.98
CA ALA A 6 -11.16 -9.97 -14.07
C ALA A 6 -12.69 -9.99 -13.87
N GLY A 7 -13.32 -8.83 -13.99
CA GLY A 7 -14.76 -8.64 -13.80
C GLY A 7 -15.25 -8.57 -12.35
N LYS A 8 -14.38 -8.84 -11.36
CA LYS A 8 -14.73 -8.70 -9.95
C LYS A 8 -14.83 -7.23 -9.54
N VAL A 9 -15.65 -6.96 -8.53
CA VAL A 9 -15.68 -5.66 -7.87
C VAL A 9 -14.72 -5.71 -6.67
N ALA A 10 -13.70 -4.86 -6.69
CA ALA A 10 -12.70 -4.75 -5.63
C ALA A 10 -12.78 -3.38 -4.96
N VAL A 11 -12.88 -3.38 -3.64
CA VAL A 11 -12.87 -2.17 -2.81
C VAL A 11 -11.48 -1.98 -2.22
N VAL A 12 -10.89 -0.82 -2.45
CA VAL A 12 -9.62 -0.39 -1.84
C VAL A 12 -9.93 0.70 -0.83
N CYS A 13 -9.72 0.40 0.44
CA CYS A 13 -9.96 1.35 1.52
C CYS A 13 -8.70 2.18 1.76
N GLY A 14 -8.73 3.45 1.34
CA GLY A 14 -7.61 4.38 1.33
C GLY A 14 -7.00 4.57 -0.06
N TYR A 15 -6.56 5.81 -0.36
CA TYR A 15 -5.92 6.17 -1.64
C TYR A 15 -4.63 6.97 -1.42
N GLY A 16 -3.89 6.63 -0.35
CA GLY A 16 -2.48 6.98 -0.18
C GLY A 16 -1.59 6.14 -1.11
N ASP A 17 -0.27 6.16 -0.91
CA ASP A 17 0.67 5.46 -1.79
C ASP A 17 0.39 3.96 -1.95
N VAL A 18 0.07 3.29 -0.84
CA VAL A 18 -0.29 1.86 -0.87
C VAL A 18 -1.62 1.64 -1.60
N GLY A 19 -2.63 2.45 -1.30
CA GLY A 19 -3.95 2.37 -1.94
C GLY A 19 -3.89 2.61 -3.45
N LYS A 20 -3.12 3.60 -3.91
CA LYS A 20 -2.88 3.87 -5.34
C LYS A 20 -2.28 2.65 -6.05
N GLY A 21 -1.24 2.06 -5.44
CA GLY A 21 -0.61 0.85 -5.99
C GLY A 21 -1.57 -0.34 -6.06
N CYS A 22 -2.37 -0.57 -5.01
CA CYS A 22 -3.38 -1.62 -4.98
C CYS A 22 -4.47 -1.41 -6.04
N ALA A 23 -5.03 -0.20 -6.13
CA ALA A 23 -6.07 0.13 -7.09
C ALA A 23 -5.58 -0.03 -8.54
N ALA A 24 -4.39 0.48 -8.84
CA ALA A 24 -3.78 0.34 -10.16
C ALA A 24 -3.53 -1.13 -10.53
N SER A 25 -3.01 -1.94 -9.61
CA SER A 25 -2.76 -3.36 -9.82
C SER A 25 -4.06 -4.13 -10.06
N LEU A 26 -5.08 -3.93 -9.23
CA LEU A 26 -6.38 -4.60 -9.38
C LEU A 26 -7.04 -4.24 -10.70
N ARG A 27 -6.99 -2.97 -11.11
CA ARG A 27 -7.48 -2.52 -12.42
C ARG A 27 -6.72 -3.18 -13.57
N ALA A 28 -5.40 -3.31 -13.46
CA ALA A 28 -4.57 -3.97 -14.48
C ALA A 28 -4.94 -5.45 -14.65
N TYR A 29 -5.39 -6.12 -13.58
CA TYR A 29 -5.94 -7.49 -13.65
C TYR A 29 -7.41 -7.56 -14.08
N GLY A 30 -8.01 -6.45 -14.47
CA GLY A 30 -9.37 -6.39 -15.00
C GLY A 30 -10.48 -6.31 -13.94
N ALA A 31 -10.15 -6.00 -12.69
CA ALA A 31 -11.14 -5.73 -11.67
C ALA A 31 -11.78 -4.34 -11.86
N ARG A 32 -13.04 -4.20 -11.45
CA ARG A 32 -13.72 -2.92 -11.28
C ARG A 32 -13.43 -2.41 -9.88
N VAL A 33 -12.65 -1.35 -9.79
CA VAL A 33 -12.15 -0.86 -8.51
C VAL A 33 -13.04 0.27 -7.99
N VAL A 34 -13.42 0.16 -6.71
CA VAL A 34 -14.05 1.22 -5.92
C VAL A 34 -13.07 1.65 -4.84
N VAL A 35 -12.86 2.93 -4.68
CA VAL A 35 -11.99 3.50 -3.65
C VAL A 35 -12.85 4.11 -2.54
N THR A 36 -12.49 3.88 -1.28
CA THR A 36 -13.03 4.63 -0.16
C THR A 36 -11.95 5.54 0.41
N GLU A 37 -12.25 6.81 0.67
CA GLU A 37 -11.27 7.78 1.10
C GLU A 37 -11.88 8.87 1.97
N ILE A 38 -11.12 9.39 2.92
CA ILE A 38 -11.53 10.50 3.79
C ILE A 38 -10.91 11.83 3.37
N ASP A 39 -9.73 11.79 2.73
CA ASP A 39 -9.07 13.00 2.23
C ASP A 39 -9.68 13.41 0.89
N PRO A 40 -10.27 14.62 0.80
CA PRO A 40 -10.90 15.07 -0.44
C PRO A 40 -9.93 15.22 -1.60
N ILE A 41 -8.63 15.47 -1.35
CA ILE A 41 -7.61 15.55 -2.40
C ILE A 41 -7.33 14.16 -2.96
N CYS A 42 -7.10 13.18 -2.12
CA CYS A 42 -6.90 11.79 -2.54
C CYS A 42 -8.15 11.22 -3.23
N ALA A 43 -9.34 11.53 -2.70
CA ALA A 43 -10.61 11.13 -3.31
C ALA A 43 -10.78 11.73 -4.72
N LEU A 44 -10.46 13.02 -4.89
CA LEU A 44 -10.49 13.67 -6.19
C LEU A 44 -9.47 13.06 -7.16
N GLN A 45 -8.26 12.77 -6.71
CA GLN A 45 -7.25 12.09 -7.52
C GLN A 45 -7.76 10.73 -8.02
N ALA A 46 -8.35 9.93 -7.12
CA ALA A 46 -8.92 8.62 -7.48
C ALA A 46 -10.02 8.77 -8.55
N ALA A 47 -10.94 9.74 -8.37
CA ALA A 47 -12.02 10.01 -9.32
C ALA A 47 -11.48 10.46 -10.69
N MET A 48 -10.45 11.33 -10.71
CA MET A 48 -9.81 11.79 -11.95
C MET A 48 -9.05 10.67 -12.68
N GLU A 49 -8.57 9.67 -11.95
CA GLU A 49 -7.97 8.47 -12.52
C GLU A 49 -9.01 7.45 -13.02
N GLY A 50 -10.31 7.77 -12.89
CA GLY A 50 -11.41 6.97 -13.39
C GLY A 50 -11.88 5.85 -12.45
N PHE A 51 -11.52 5.89 -11.18
CA PHE A 51 -12.07 4.99 -10.18
C PHE A 51 -13.43 5.49 -9.67
N GLU A 52 -14.32 4.56 -9.35
CA GLU A 52 -15.50 4.89 -8.53
C GLU A 52 -15.01 5.24 -7.13
N VAL A 53 -15.44 6.38 -6.58
CA VAL A 53 -15.16 6.75 -5.18
C VAL A 53 -16.48 6.75 -4.42
N ASN A 54 -16.56 5.96 -3.34
CA ASN A 54 -17.81 5.79 -2.59
C ASN A 54 -17.51 5.35 -1.15
N THR A 55 -18.54 5.17 -0.31
CA THR A 55 -18.39 4.62 1.04
C THR A 55 -18.39 3.09 1.02
N ILE A 56 -17.84 2.48 2.07
CA ILE A 56 -17.79 1.03 2.18
C ILE A 56 -19.22 0.43 2.22
N GLU A 57 -20.15 1.09 2.89
CA GLU A 57 -21.53 0.65 3.03
C GLU A 57 -22.23 0.49 1.67
N SER A 58 -21.91 1.35 0.71
CA SER A 58 -22.45 1.29 -0.64
C SER A 58 -21.97 0.08 -1.46
N THR A 59 -20.97 -0.63 -0.96
CA THR A 59 -20.33 -1.75 -1.66
C THR A 59 -20.68 -3.13 -1.11
N LEU A 60 -21.22 -3.21 0.12
CA LEU A 60 -21.34 -4.46 0.89
C LEU A 60 -22.06 -5.59 0.16
N GLY A 61 -23.14 -5.30 -0.55
CA GLY A 61 -23.90 -6.33 -1.29
C GLY A 61 -23.33 -6.72 -2.65
N ARG A 62 -22.32 -6.01 -3.17
CA ARG A 62 -21.84 -6.17 -4.56
C ARG A 62 -20.36 -6.49 -4.71
N ALA A 63 -19.52 -6.11 -3.75
CA ALA A 63 -18.09 -6.28 -3.86
C ALA A 63 -17.64 -7.71 -3.53
N ASP A 64 -16.67 -8.18 -4.30
CA ASP A 64 -16.10 -9.52 -4.20
C ASP A 64 -14.80 -9.53 -3.40
N LEU A 65 -14.09 -8.39 -3.34
CA LEU A 65 -12.79 -8.24 -2.67
C LEU A 65 -12.71 -6.92 -1.92
N TYR A 66 -12.17 -6.96 -0.72
CA TYR A 66 -11.89 -5.78 0.10
C TYR A 66 -10.42 -5.78 0.52
N VAL A 67 -9.75 -4.65 0.33
CA VAL A 67 -8.33 -4.45 0.72
C VAL A 67 -8.23 -3.17 1.55
N THR A 68 -7.77 -3.28 2.80
CA THR A 68 -7.50 -2.11 3.64
C THR A 68 -6.06 -1.64 3.50
N THR A 69 -5.86 -0.33 3.38
CA THR A 69 -4.56 0.30 3.08
C THR A 69 -4.36 1.63 3.80
N THR A 70 -5.09 1.86 4.90
CA THR A 70 -5.22 3.20 5.50
C THR A 70 -4.17 3.51 6.57
N GLY A 71 -3.58 2.49 7.20
CA GLY A 71 -2.74 2.66 8.39
C GLY A 71 -3.51 3.11 9.63
N ASN A 72 -4.86 3.09 9.59
CA ASN A 72 -5.76 3.44 10.68
C ASN A 72 -6.28 2.16 11.37
N LYS A 73 -7.38 2.23 12.06
CA LYS A 73 -8.02 1.09 12.73
C LYS A 73 -9.51 1.03 12.40
N ASP A 74 -10.10 -0.16 12.59
CA ASP A 74 -11.56 -0.38 12.50
C ASP A 74 -12.18 0.10 11.17
N ILE A 75 -11.44 -0.02 10.08
CA ILE A 75 -11.92 0.35 8.74
C ILE A 75 -13.00 -0.62 8.27
N ILE A 76 -12.75 -1.93 8.44
CA ILE A 76 -13.75 -2.96 8.22
C ILE A 76 -14.21 -3.48 9.58
N ARG A 77 -15.42 -3.08 9.96
CA ARG A 77 -16.03 -3.43 11.23
C ARG A 77 -16.88 -4.69 11.10
N ILE A 78 -17.31 -5.26 12.22
CA ILE A 78 -18.10 -6.49 12.24
C ILE A 78 -19.44 -6.36 11.51
N GLU A 79 -20.09 -5.20 11.58
CA GLU A 79 -21.32 -4.94 10.82
C GLU A 79 -21.06 -4.94 9.31
N HIS A 80 -19.90 -4.50 8.84
CA HIS A 80 -19.51 -4.60 7.42
C HIS A 80 -19.31 -6.07 7.04
N LEU A 81 -18.49 -6.80 7.82
CA LEU A 81 -18.18 -8.22 7.56
C LEU A 81 -19.44 -9.09 7.44
N SER A 82 -20.40 -8.88 8.35
CA SER A 82 -21.66 -9.66 8.37
C SER A 82 -22.62 -9.29 7.23
N ALA A 83 -22.46 -8.10 6.65
CA ALA A 83 -23.32 -7.60 5.54
C ALA A 83 -22.66 -7.73 4.15
N MET A 84 -21.40 -8.20 4.08
CA MET A 84 -20.72 -8.44 2.81
C MET A 84 -21.44 -9.50 1.97
N LYS A 85 -21.23 -9.44 0.67
CA LYS A 85 -21.64 -10.47 -0.28
C LYS A 85 -21.07 -11.83 0.14
N ASP A 86 -21.85 -12.88 -0.05
CA ASP A 86 -21.37 -14.25 0.19
C ASP A 86 -20.08 -14.52 -0.58
N GLN A 87 -19.13 -15.13 0.11
CA GLN A 87 -17.78 -15.46 -0.36
C GLN A 87 -16.90 -14.24 -0.69
N ALA A 88 -17.20 -13.07 -0.14
CA ALA A 88 -16.31 -11.92 -0.24
C ALA A 88 -14.94 -12.24 0.38
N ILE A 89 -13.90 -11.75 -0.26
CA ILE A 89 -12.50 -11.90 0.18
C ILE A 89 -12.08 -10.62 0.88
N VAL A 90 -11.53 -10.74 2.07
CA VAL A 90 -11.09 -9.61 2.89
C VAL A 90 -9.61 -9.75 3.22
N CYS A 91 -8.85 -8.70 3.00
CA CYS A 91 -7.43 -8.67 3.34
C CYS A 91 -6.97 -7.27 3.72
N ASN A 92 -5.84 -7.23 4.43
CA ASN A 92 -5.20 -6.02 4.88
C ASN A 92 -3.78 -5.92 4.32
N ILE A 93 -3.39 -4.73 3.90
CA ILE A 93 -2.02 -4.41 3.55
C ILE A 93 -1.50 -3.19 4.33
N GLY A 94 -2.28 -2.68 5.29
CA GLY A 94 -1.83 -1.75 6.30
C GLY A 94 -0.83 -2.41 7.26
N HIS A 95 -0.09 -1.60 8.00
CA HIS A 95 1.04 -2.10 8.79
C HIS A 95 0.63 -3.06 9.92
N PHE A 96 -0.48 -2.77 10.61
CA PHE A 96 -0.99 -3.59 11.71
C PHE A 96 -2.28 -4.31 11.30
N ASP A 97 -2.63 -5.34 12.07
CA ASP A 97 -3.83 -6.17 11.88
C ASP A 97 -5.13 -5.55 12.43
N ASN A 98 -5.09 -4.29 12.83
CA ASN A 98 -6.19 -3.58 13.48
C ASN A 98 -7.14 -2.84 12.50
N GLU A 99 -6.85 -2.85 11.19
CA GLU A 99 -7.75 -2.24 10.21
C GLU A 99 -9.05 -3.04 10.00
N ILE A 100 -9.00 -4.34 10.29
CA ILE A 100 -10.15 -5.25 10.24
C ILE A 100 -10.46 -5.72 11.66
N GLN A 101 -11.71 -5.64 12.09
CA GLN A 101 -12.13 -6.10 13.42
C GLN A 101 -12.17 -7.63 13.52
N VAL A 102 -11.00 -8.27 13.47
CA VAL A 102 -10.87 -9.74 13.50
C VAL A 102 -11.33 -10.31 14.81
N ASP A 103 -11.02 -9.67 15.95
CA ASP A 103 -11.47 -10.14 17.26
C ASP A 103 -13.00 -10.16 17.37
N ALA A 104 -13.66 -9.13 16.85
CA ALA A 104 -15.12 -9.07 16.78
C ALA A 104 -15.71 -10.12 15.85
N LEU A 105 -15.02 -10.45 14.75
CA LEU A 105 -15.40 -11.53 13.83
C LEU A 105 -15.33 -12.90 14.52
N VAL A 106 -14.21 -13.19 15.19
CA VAL A 106 -14.01 -14.45 15.91
C VAL A 106 -15.02 -14.59 17.05
N GLY A 107 -15.33 -13.50 17.75
CA GLY A 107 -16.30 -13.45 18.84
C GLY A 107 -17.76 -13.34 18.39
N PHE A 108 -18.05 -13.29 17.11
CA PHE A 108 -19.43 -13.11 16.61
C PHE A 108 -20.31 -14.32 16.96
N PRO A 109 -21.48 -14.14 17.60
CA PRO A 109 -22.32 -15.24 18.03
C PRO A 109 -22.74 -16.17 16.89
N GLY A 110 -22.35 -17.44 17.02
CA GLY A 110 -22.71 -18.48 16.05
C GLY A 110 -21.88 -18.49 14.76
N VAL A 111 -20.83 -17.68 14.64
CA VAL A 111 -19.90 -17.77 13.52
C VAL A 111 -19.12 -19.09 13.58
N GLN A 112 -18.93 -19.72 12.43
CA GLN A 112 -18.10 -20.92 12.30
C GLN A 112 -16.81 -20.55 11.57
N HIS A 113 -15.66 -20.91 12.14
CA HIS A 113 -14.36 -20.75 11.54
C HIS A 113 -13.87 -22.04 10.90
N VAL A 114 -13.45 -21.97 9.64
CA VAL A 114 -12.89 -23.10 8.88
C VAL A 114 -11.58 -22.66 8.24
N ASN A 115 -10.46 -23.24 8.66
CA ASN A 115 -9.20 -23.01 7.96
C ASN A 115 -9.20 -23.81 6.65
N ILE A 116 -9.10 -23.12 5.51
CA ILE A 116 -9.10 -23.72 4.17
C ILE A 116 -7.70 -24.21 3.81
N LYS A 117 -6.69 -23.38 4.10
CA LYS A 117 -5.26 -23.64 3.95
C LYS A 117 -4.48 -22.59 4.73
N PRO A 118 -3.17 -22.75 4.94
CA PRO A 118 -2.37 -21.73 5.63
C PRO A 118 -2.66 -20.31 5.10
N GLN A 119 -2.95 -19.39 6.02
CA GLN A 119 -3.25 -17.99 5.76
C GLN A 119 -4.56 -17.73 4.98
N VAL A 120 -5.46 -18.70 4.88
CA VAL A 120 -6.78 -18.54 4.23
C VAL A 120 -7.84 -19.17 5.13
N ASP A 121 -8.63 -18.31 5.76
CA ASP A 121 -9.65 -18.68 6.71
C ASP A 121 -11.03 -18.30 6.19
N LYS A 122 -11.99 -19.21 6.35
CA LYS A 122 -13.40 -18.99 6.01
C LYS A 122 -14.19 -18.80 7.30
N TYR A 123 -14.96 -17.75 7.37
CA TYR A 123 -15.91 -17.48 8.46
C TYR A 123 -17.33 -17.56 7.90
N ILE A 124 -18.14 -18.44 8.49
CA ILE A 124 -19.53 -18.68 8.07
C ILE A 124 -20.45 -18.09 9.14
N PHE A 125 -21.25 -17.10 8.77
CA PHE A 125 -22.22 -16.46 9.64
C PHE A 125 -23.49 -17.31 9.82
N PRO A 126 -24.29 -17.09 10.90
CA PRO A 126 -25.52 -17.85 11.15
C PRO A 126 -26.57 -17.76 10.04
N ASN A 127 -26.54 -16.71 9.23
CA ASN A 127 -27.41 -16.54 8.07
C ASN A 127 -27.00 -17.37 6.84
N GLY A 128 -25.89 -18.11 6.93
CA GLY A 128 -25.33 -18.93 5.86
C GLY A 128 -24.33 -18.21 4.96
N ASN A 129 -24.22 -16.89 5.01
CA ASN A 129 -23.20 -16.14 4.28
C ASN A 129 -21.81 -16.44 4.84
N ALA A 130 -20.83 -16.42 3.98
CA ALA A 130 -19.44 -16.63 4.39
C ALA A 130 -18.52 -15.56 3.79
N ILE A 131 -17.42 -15.29 4.49
CA ILE A 131 -16.31 -14.48 3.99
C ILE A 131 -15.01 -15.27 4.07
N PHE A 132 -14.03 -14.87 3.27
CA PHE A 132 -12.67 -15.36 3.37
C PHE A 132 -11.79 -14.24 3.91
N LEU A 133 -11.11 -14.50 5.02
CA LEU A 133 -10.11 -13.62 5.59
C LEU A 133 -8.72 -14.14 5.23
N LEU A 134 -7.88 -13.29 4.65
CA LEU A 134 -6.50 -13.63 4.30
C LEU A 134 -5.53 -13.17 5.39
N ALA A 135 -4.51 -14.00 5.65
CA ALA A 135 -3.43 -13.74 6.60
C ALA A 135 -3.92 -13.32 8.00
N GLU A 136 -5.12 -13.78 8.40
CA GLU A 136 -5.75 -13.43 9.70
C GLU A 136 -5.86 -11.90 9.92
N GLY A 137 -6.03 -11.11 8.85
CA GLY A 137 -6.07 -9.65 8.90
C GLY A 137 -4.71 -8.97 8.97
N ARG A 138 -3.60 -9.74 9.03
CA ARG A 138 -2.23 -9.21 8.98
C ARG A 138 -1.85 -8.83 7.54
N LEU A 139 -0.64 -8.30 7.35
CA LEU A 139 -0.07 -7.93 6.05
C LEU A 139 -0.17 -9.08 5.03
N VAL A 140 -1.11 -8.97 4.09
CA VAL A 140 -1.41 -10.02 3.12
C VAL A 140 -0.25 -10.28 2.15
N ASN A 141 0.52 -9.26 1.82
CA ASN A 141 1.68 -9.37 0.94
C ASN A 141 2.83 -10.18 1.54
N LEU A 142 2.86 -10.32 2.87
CA LEU A 142 3.82 -11.16 3.59
C LEU A 142 3.22 -12.51 3.97
N GLY A 143 1.97 -12.54 4.42
CA GLY A 143 1.31 -13.77 4.84
C GLY A 143 0.92 -14.68 3.66
N CYS A 144 0.45 -14.10 2.55
CA CYS A 144 -0.04 -14.85 1.38
C CYS A 144 0.87 -14.74 0.16
N ALA A 145 1.97 -13.98 0.24
CA ALA A 145 2.95 -13.79 -0.83
C ALA A 145 4.37 -13.62 -0.23
N THR A 146 5.31 -13.17 -1.03
CA THR A 146 6.74 -13.08 -0.65
C THR A 146 7.20 -11.65 -0.31
N GLY A 147 6.27 -10.67 -0.26
CA GLY A 147 6.59 -9.27 -0.05
C GLY A 147 7.25 -8.61 -1.27
N HIS A 148 8.02 -7.57 -1.03
CA HIS A 148 8.74 -6.86 -2.08
C HIS A 148 9.94 -7.67 -2.60
N PRO A 149 10.24 -7.60 -3.91
CA PRO A 149 11.45 -8.18 -4.47
C PRO A 149 12.73 -7.62 -3.82
N SER A 150 13.78 -8.45 -3.76
CA SER A 150 15.05 -8.07 -3.15
C SER A 150 15.67 -6.81 -3.78
N PHE A 151 15.48 -6.59 -5.08
CA PHE A 151 15.96 -5.39 -5.76
C PHE A 151 15.28 -4.12 -5.24
N VAL A 152 13.97 -4.16 -4.98
CA VAL A 152 13.23 -3.03 -4.40
C VAL A 152 13.72 -2.76 -2.98
N MET A 153 13.86 -3.81 -2.16
CA MET A 153 14.33 -3.68 -0.78
C MET A 153 15.79 -3.26 -0.68
N SER A 154 16.62 -3.57 -1.69
CA SER A 154 17.99 -3.09 -1.77
C SER A 154 18.07 -1.55 -1.74
N ASN A 155 17.15 -0.86 -2.42
CA ASN A 155 17.09 0.61 -2.36
C ASN A 155 16.83 1.09 -0.92
N SER A 156 15.86 0.50 -0.24
CA SER A 156 15.55 0.85 1.14
C SER A 156 16.72 0.57 2.09
N PHE A 157 17.35 -0.59 1.98
CA PHE A 157 18.48 -0.96 2.84
C PHE A 157 19.72 -0.11 2.57
N ALA A 158 19.98 0.26 1.31
CA ALA A 158 21.06 1.18 0.97
C ALA A 158 20.83 2.57 1.60
N ASN A 159 19.61 3.10 1.51
CA ASN A 159 19.24 4.35 2.18
C ASN A 159 19.43 4.27 3.70
N GLN A 160 18.99 3.21 4.34
CA GLN A 160 19.16 3.00 5.77
C GLN A 160 20.65 2.95 6.16
N THR A 161 21.47 2.27 5.36
CA THR A 161 22.91 2.17 5.61
C THR A 161 23.60 3.51 5.45
N LEU A 162 23.32 4.24 4.38
CA LEU A 162 23.90 5.57 4.15
C LEU A 162 23.46 6.57 5.22
N ALA A 163 22.20 6.52 5.65
CA ALA A 163 21.73 7.35 6.76
C ALA A 163 22.48 7.09 8.07
N GLN A 164 22.77 5.83 8.39
CA GLN A 164 23.56 5.47 9.58
C GLN A 164 25.00 5.94 9.45
N ILE A 165 25.61 5.81 8.28
CA ILE A 165 26.97 6.29 8.03
C ILE A 165 27.04 7.82 8.18
N ASP A 166 26.06 8.53 7.60
CA ASP A 166 25.99 9.99 7.68
C ASP A 166 25.81 10.47 9.12
N LEU A 167 24.87 9.88 9.86
CA LEU A 167 24.64 10.18 11.27
C LEU A 167 25.88 9.92 12.14
N TRP A 168 26.62 8.85 11.85
CA TRP A 168 27.82 8.53 12.60
C TRP A 168 28.97 9.49 12.28
N ALA A 169 29.20 9.77 11.00
CA ALA A 169 30.29 10.65 10.54
C ALA A 169 30.06 12.11 10.96
N ASN A 170 28.83 12.57 10.96
CA ASN A 170 28.45 13.96 11.21
C ASN A 170 27.71 14.15 12.55
N LYS A 171 27.90 13.25 13.51
CA LYS A 171 27.16 13.21 14.78
C LYS A 171 27.11 14.52 15.55
N ASP A 172 28.17 15.33 15.47
CA ASP A 172 28.30 16.60 16.18
C ASP A 172 27.51 17.74 15.51
N SER A 173 27.05 17.52 14.28
CA SER A 173 26.18 18.42 13.50
C SER A 173 24.69 18.17 13.72
N TYR A 174 24.32 17.02 14.32
CA TYR A 174 22.95 16.62 14.52
C TYR A 174 22.48 16.84 15.95
N GLU A 175 21.36 17.50 16.11
CA GLU A 175 20.63 17.57 17.37
C GLU A 175 19.74 16.32 17.55
N LYS A 176 19.22 16.09 18.77
CA LYS A 176 18.30 14.99 19.05
C LYS A 176 16.90 15.29 18.51
N LYS A 177 16.73 15.18 17.20
CA LYS A 177 15.45 15.38 16.49
C LYS A 177 15.37 14.52 15.23
N VAL A 178 14.20 14.50 14.59
CA VAL A 178 14.00 13.85 13.29
C VAL A 178 14.54 14.73 12.18
N TYR A 179 15.31 14.16 11.28
CA TYR A 179 15.84 14.80 10.07
C TYR A 179 15.32 14.12 8.82
N LEU A 180 15.19 14.86 7.74
CA LEU A 180 15.07 14.28 6.41
C LEU A 180 16.46 13.92 5.90
N LEU A 181 16.55 12.79 5.22
CA LEU A 181 17.80 12.37 4.58
C LEU A 181 18.21 13.40 3.52
N PRO A 182 19.50 13.82 3.49
CA PRO A 182 19.99 14.73 2.45
C PRO A 182 19.73 14.17 1.04
N LYS A 183 19.29 15.02 0.13
CA LYS A 183 18.82 14.62 -1.22
C LYS A 183 19.92 13.94 -2.05
N HIS A 184 21.17 14.34 -1.87
CA HIS A 184 22.28 13.70 -2.57
C HIS A 184 22.47 12.22 -2.21
N LEU A 185 22.10 11.79 -0.99
CA LEU A 185 22.14 10.37 -0.59
C LEU A 185 21.02 9.57 -1.26
N ASP A 186 19.82 10.14 -1.37
CA ASP A 186 18.73 9.53 -2.13
C ASP A 186 19.13 9.32 -3.60
N GLU A 187 19.74 10.34 -4.21
CA GLU A 187 20.19 10.28 -5.60
C GLU A 187 21.31 9.25 -5.77
N GLU A 188 22.24 9.14 -4.82
CA GLU A 188 23.30 8.14 -4.86
C GLU A 188 22.75 6.72 -4.83
N VAL A 189 21.80 6.44 -3.94
CA VAL A 189 21.10 5.13 -3.92
C VAL A 189 20.47 4.83 -5.28
N ALA A 190 19.77 5.80 -5.86
CA ALA A 190 19.17 5.64 -7.17
C ALA A 190 20.22 5.34 -8.25
N ARG A 191 21.32 6.09 -8.31
CA ARG A 191 22.41 5.89 -9.28
C ARG A 191 23.01 4.49 -9.20
N LEU A 192 23.29 4.00 -7.99
CA LEU A 192 23.83 2.66 -7.76
C LEU A 192 22.91 1.54 -8.30
N HIS A 193 21.60 1.76 -8.27
CA HIS A 193 20.64 0.77 -8.75
C HIS A 193 20.35 0.91 -10.24
N LEU A 194 20.41 2.11 -10.80
CA LEU A 194 20.13 2.36 -12.21
C LEU A 194 21.12 1.64 -13.14
N GLU A 195 22.40 1.64 -12.80
CA GLU A 195 23.43 0.94 -13.58
C GLU A 195 23.11 -0.56 -13.69
N LYS A 196 22.64 -1.17 -12.59
CA LYS A 196 22.32 -2.61 -12.55
C LYS A 196 21.22 -3.01 -13.53
N ILE A 197 20.29 -2.11 -13.83
CA ILE A 197 19.18 -2.35 -14.76
C ILE A 197 19.42 -1.71 -16.14
N GLY A 198 20.65 -1.23 -16.39
CA GLY A 198 21.05 -0.72 -17.70
C GLY A 198 20.46 0.64 -18.08
N VAL A 199 19.99 1.42 -17.11
CA VAL A 199 19.46 2.76 -17.35
C VAL A 199 20.59 3.75 -17.63
N LYS A 200 20.41 4.60 -18.67
CA LYS A 200 21.28 5.71 -18.99
C LYS A 200 20.56 7.02 -18.72
N LEU A 201 21.11 7.86 -17.88
CA LEU A 201 20.57 9.18 -17.59
C LEU A 201 21.01 10.19 -18.64
N THR A 202 20.13 11.15 -18.93
CA THR A 202 20.48 12.36 -19.68
C THR A 202 21.33 13.26 -18.78
N THR A 203 22.37 13.86 -19.31
CA THR A 203 23.21 14.83 -18.62
C THR A 203 22.80 16.24 -19.04
N LEU A 204 22.63 17.15 -18.09
CA LEU A 204 22.37 18.56 -18.36
C LEU A 204 23.59 19.21 -18.99
N THR A 205 23.37 20.13 -19.93
CA THR A 205 24.38 21.11 -20.30
C THR A 205 24.47 22.20 -19.22
N GLN A 206 25.56 22.93 -19.17
CA GLN A 206 25.68 24.04 -18.20
C GLN A 206 24.56 25.06 -18.40
N GLU A 207 24.22 25.41 -19.64
CA GLU A 207 23.14 26.34 -19.93
C GLU A 207 21.78 25.86 -19.41
N GLN A 208 21.48 24.54 -19.53
CA GLN A 208 20.27 23.95 -18.98
C GLN A 208 20.25 23.96 -17.45
N ALA A 209 21.38 23.64 -16.84
CA ALA A 209 21.54 23.66 -15.38
C ALA A 209 21.34 25.08 -14.82
N ASP A 210 21.97 26.06 -15.45
CA ASP A 210 21.83 27.49 -15.08
C ASP A 210 20.39 27.98 -15.24
N TYR A 211 19.69 27.56 -16.32
CA TYR A 211 18.31 27.96 -16.57
C TYR A 211 17.33 27.48 -15.49
N ILE A 212 17.50 26.26 -15.00
CA ILE A 212 16.64 25.70 -13.95
C ILE A 212 17.19 25.86 -12.54
N GLY A 213 18.40 26.44 -12.41
CA GLY A 213 18.99 26.76 -11.11
C GLY A 213 19.46 25.55 -10.30
N VAL A 214 19.95 24.49 -10.95
CA VAL A 214 20.50 23.30 -10.29
C VAL A 214 21.92 23.01 -10.77
N PRO A 215 22.75 22.30 -9.99
CA PRO A 215 24.06 21.81 -10.47
C PRO A 215 23.89 20.77 -11.58
N VAL A 216 24.85 20.68 -12.51
CA VAL A 216 24.85 19.66 -13.58
C VAL A 216 24.79 18.24 -13.02
N GLU A 217 25.45 18.00 -11.89
CA GLU A 217 25.54 16.69 -11.24
C GLU A 217 24.46 16.44 -10.17
N GLY A 218 23.59 17.42 -9.95
CA GLY A 218 22.59 17.37 -8.88
C GLY A 218 23.08 17.93 -7.53
N PRO A 219 22.27 17.90 -6.50
CA PRO A 219 20.91 17.34 -6.50
C PRO A 219 19.92 18.16 -7.37
N PHE A 220 19.03 17.45 -8.06
CA PHE A 220 18.10 18.07 -9.03
C PHE A 220 16.81 18.59 -8.39
N LYS A 221 16.56 18.28 -7.14
CA LYS A 221 15.38 18.72 -6.38
C LYS A 221 15.79 19.27 -5.02
N PRO A 222 15.05 20.26 -4.49
CA PRO A 222 15.29 20.74 -3.13
C PRO A 222 14.96 19.65 -2.08
N ASP A 223 15.54 19.77 -0.89
CA ASP A 223 15.42 18.77 0.18
C ASP A 223 13.98 18.43 0.59
N HIS A 224 13.08 19.41 0.50
CA HIS A 224 11.66 19.21 0.85
C HIS A 224 10.85 18.50 -0.23
N TYR A 225 11.40 18.30 -1.43
CA TYR A 225 10.66 17.68 -2.53
C TYR A 225 10.46 16.18 -2.28
N ARG A 226 9.23 15.73 -2.47
CA ARG A 226 8.84 14.29 -2.44
C ARG A 226 8.35 13.89 -3.83
N TYR A 227 8.83 12.73 -4.28
CA TYR A 227 8.46 12.16 -5.58
C TYR A 227 7.08 11.52 -5.53
#